data_0f5bf99d5af3dab0bd139e0512af9a75
#
_entry.id   0f5bf99d5af3dab0bd139e0512af9a75
#
_cell.length_a   1.000
_cell.length_b   1.000
_cell.length_c   1.000
_cell.angle_alpha   90.00
_cell.angle_beta   90.00
_cell.angle_gamma   90.00
#
_symmetry.space_group_name_H-M   'P 1'
#
loop_
_entity.id
_entity.type
_entity.pdbx_description
1 polymer ?
#
loop_
_entity_poly.entity_id
_entity_poly.type
_entity_poly.pdbx_seq_one_letter_code
_entity_poly.pdbx_strand_id
1 'polypeptide(L)'
;MQHILRSFVFLFFTIIIFSSCAIFITGYSEYKSAKNFYQERNYDQAALYASRSLKLKAKNKKALTLFENSYQLGVEEHKSNIKNFETIEDGSKWPKLFYEYNALQNLSDELVSLKPIIKVELKYNLDLPLQDYNEELNRIRPLAADYHYTRGLEYREHKGKESQKSAAKAFKSAQQFVPKYKNSKELYDETRAAATITLLIRPFKGNRNLVNYIRDQMMMTQTNTSKEFLQIITRDQLSTILHEQGLVQSGITENNYMEVGQISGADQILSASLTTTYRPSETISIEDIKQEKKVVIRTEKYVDDEGVEKTKKIKKKVYAALNHYKKSAGSSLLLTYRITDVKSGQMLFTGTVNTDANFFHEWATYEGDKRALSRQYGLLVIREEQFAPSRSELYMKA
;
A
#
# COMPACT_ATOMS: atom_id res chain seq x y z
N MET A 1 -43.91 24.50 -6.42
CA MET A 1 -42.74 23.97 -5.66
C MET A 1 -42.70 22.43 -5.59
N GLN A 2 -43.81 21.75 -5.41
CA GLN A 2 -43.81 20.24 -5.36
C GLN A 2 -43.47 19.55 -6.69
N HIS A 3 -43.76 20.10 -7.84
CA HIS A 3 -43.43 19.51 -9.14
C HIS A 3 -41.93 19.58 -9.50
N ILE A 4 -41.24 20.65 -9.08
CA ILE A 4 -39.80 20.84 -9.30
C ILE A 4 -38.99 19.86 -8.42
N LEU A 5 -39.42 19.60 -7.21
CA LEU A 5 -38.77 18.65 -6.29
C LEU A 5 -38.92 17.21 -6.77
N ARG A 6 -40.07 16.82 -7.35
CA ARG A 6 -40.28 15.49 -7.94
C ARG A 6 -39.42 15.26 -9.18
N SER A 7 -39.25 16.26 -10.05
CA SER A 7 -38.36 16.17 -11.23
C SER A 7 -36.88 16.04 -10.84
N PHE A 8 -36.45 16.73 -9.77
CA PHE A 8 -35.05 16.61 -9.29
C PHE A 8 -34.77 15.25 -8.65
N VAL A 9 -35.71 14.69 -7.89
CA VAL A 9 -35.58 13.36 -7.30
C VAL A 9 -35.57 12.26 -8.39
N PHE A 10 -36.38 12.43 -9.45
CA PHE A 10 -36.39 11.48 -10.57
C PHE A 10 -35.11 11.54 -11.41
N LEU A 11 -34.54 12.74 -11.61
CA LEU A 11 -33.26 12.91 -12.31
C LEU A 11 -32.07 12.37 -11.50
N PHE A 12 -32.10 12.53 -10.18
CA PHE A 12 -31.07 11.99 -9.29
C PHE A 12 -31.14 10.45 -9.22
N PHE A 13 -32.35 9.89 -9.23
CA PHE A 13 -32.55 8.42 -9.24
C PHE A 13 -32.12 7.78 -10.56
N THR A 14 -32.34 8.46 -11.71
CA THR A 14 -31.88 7.97 -13.02
C THR A 14 -30.36 8.03 -13.17
N ILE A 15 -29.67 9.03 -12.60
CA ILE A 15 -28.19 9.13 -12.61
C ILE A 15 -27.55 8.02 -11.75
N ILE A 16 -28.17 7.65 -10.62
CA ILE A 16 -27.69 6.55 -9.76
C ILE A 16 -27.87 5.19 -10.45
N ILE A 17 -28.94 5.00 -11.22
CA ILE A 17 -29.17 3.73 -11.95
C ILE A 17 -28.18 3.57 -13.12
N PHE A 18 -27.79 4.64 -13.81
CA PHE A 18 -26.80 4.58 -14.88
C PHE A 18 -25.37 4.42 -14.39
N SER A 19 -25.01 4.91 -13.18
CA SER A 19 -23.68 4.67 -12.59
C SER A 19 -23.53 3.29 -11.96
N SER A 20 -24.62 2.61 -11.60
CA SER A 20 -24.57 1.26 -11.02
C SER A 20 -24.61 0.13 -12.06
N CYS A 21 -25.04 0.38 -13.29
CA CYS A 21 -25.11 -0.64 -14.33
C CYS A 21 -23.74 -1.14 -14.84
N ALA A 22 -22.65 -0.40 -14.63
CA ALA A 22 -21.30 -0.86 -15.02
C ALA A 22 -20.68 -1.87 -14.03
N ILE A 23 -21.23 -2.01 -12.83
CA ILE A 23 -20.67 -2.83 -11.74
C ILE A 23 -21.30 -4.24 -11.68
N PHE A 24 -22.42 -4.48 -12.34
CA PHE A 24 -23.21 -5.72 -12.22
C PHE A 24 -23.30 -6.59 -13.47
N ILE A 25 -22.36 -6.51 -14.40
CA ILE A 25 -22.25 -7.56 -15.43
C ILE A 25 -21.46 -8.70 -14.80
N THR A 26 -22.18 -9.73 -14.33
CA THR A 26 -21.60 -10.93 -13.74
C THR A 26 -20.48 -11.49 -14.63
N GLY A 27 -19.27 -11.66 -14.10
CA GLY A 27 -18.11 -12.17 -14.83
C GLY A 27 -17.37 -11.16 -15.73
N TYR A 28 -17.78 -9.89 -15.79
CA TYR A 28 -17.09 -8.88 -16.62
C TYR A 28 -15.77 -8.39 -15.98
N SER A 29 -15.73 -8.26 -14.67
CA SER A 29 -14.54 -7.89 -13.92
C SER A 29 -13.43 -8.91 -14.13
N GLU A 30 -13.76 -10.19 -14.02
CA GLU A 30 -12.87 -11.33 -14.25
C GLU A 30 -12.38 -11.38 -15.68
N TYR A 31 -13.27 -11.19 -16.67
CA TYR A 31 -12.87 -11.11 -18.07
C TYR A 31 -11.90 -9.94 -18.34
N LYS A 32 -12.15 -8.78 -17.75
CA LYS A 32 -11.24 -7.61 -17.87
C LYS A 32 -9.87 -7.92 -17.29
N SER A 33 -9.81 -8.53 -16.12
CA SER A 33 -8.56 -8.98 -15.50
C SER A 33 -7.83 -10.01 -16.35
N ALA A 34 -8.56 -11.01 -16.88
CA ALA A 34 -8.01 -12.00 -17.79
C ALA A 34 -7.36 -11.36 -19.03
N LYS A 35 -8.04 -10.37 -19.63
CA LYS A 35 -7.52 -9.64 -20.78
C LYS A 35 -6.24 -8.87 -20.46
N ASN A 36 -6.16 -8.23 -19.30
CA ASN A 36 -4.96 -7.53 -18.86
C ASN A 36 -3.79 -8.50 -18.70
N PHE A 37 -3.98 -9.61 -17.97
CA PHE A 37 -2.96 -10.64 -17.81
C PHE A 37 -2.49 -11.24 -19.13
N TYR A 38 -3.41 -11.46 -20.08
CA TYR A 38 -3.05 -11.92 -21.43
C TYR A 38 -2.14 -10.92 -22.16
N GLN A 39 -2.44 -9.62 -22.06
CA GLN A 39 -1.61 -8.56 -22.64
C GLN A 39 -0.22 -8.49 -21.99
N GLU A 40 -0.14 -8.80 -20.70
CA GLU A 40 1.11 -8.91 -19.94
C GLU A 40 1.84 -10.24 -20.16
N ARG A 41 1.33 -11.11 -21.02
CA ARG A 41 1.83 -12.48 -21.28
C ARG A 41 1.83 -13.39 -20.04
N ASN A 42 1.04 -13.09 -19.05
CA ASN A 42 0.82 -13.95 -17.90
C ASN A 42 -0.33 -14.91 -18.21
N TYR A 43 -0.04 -15.96 -18.95
CA TYR A 43 -1.05 -16.84 -19.52
C TYR A 43 -1.79 -17.67 -18.45
N ASP A 44 -1.13 -18.06 -17.37
CA ASP A 44 -1.75 -18.77 -16.25
C ASP A 44 -2.85 -17.95 -15.58
N GLN A 45 -2.51 -16.71 -15.22
CA GLN A 45 -3.49 -15.81 -14.62
C GLN A 45 -4.59 -15.45 -15.61
N ALA A 46 -4.26 -15.27 -16.88
CA ALA A 46 -5.24 -15.03 -17.92
C ALA A 46 -6.23 -16.20 -18.05
N ALA A 47 -5.76 -17.45 -18.08
CA ALA A 47 -6.58 -18.65 -18.12
C ALA A 47 -7.45 -18.77 -16.84
N LEU A 48 -6.86 -18.56 -15.66
CA LEU A 48 -7.58 -18.62 -14.38
C LEU A 48 -8.72 -17.60 -14.30
N TYR A 49 -8.46 -16.33 -14.64
CA TYR A 49 -9.49 -15.29 -14.60
C TYR A 49 -10.53 -15.44 -15.72
N ALA A 50 -10.14 -15.93 -16.91
CA ALA A 50 -11.09 -16.29 -17.98
C ALA A 50 -12.00 -17.44 -17.53
N SER A 51 -11.46 -18.48 -16.89
CA SER A 51 -12.20 -19.58 -16.27
C SER A 51 -13.21 -19.06 -15.22
N ARG A 52 -12.78 -18.18 -14.31
CA ARG A 52 -13.69 -17.55 -13.33
C ARG A 52 -14.81 -16.78 -13.99
N SER A 53 -14.52 -16.01 -15.06
CA SER A 53 -15.55 -15.32 -15.85
C SER A 53 -16.56 -16.29 -16.45
N LEU A 54 -16.11 -17.44 -16.97
CA LEU A 54 -16.96 -18.47 -17.55
C LEU A 54 -17.79 -19.23 -16.50
N LYS A 55 -17.24 -19.49 -15.33
CA LYS A 55 -17.98 -20.09 -14.19
C LYS A 55 -19.12 -19.16 -13.73
N LEU A 56 -18.94 -17.83 -13.80
CA LEU A 56 -19.98 -16.86 -13.48
C LEU A 56 -20.95 -16.61 -14.65
N LYS A 57 -20.49 -16.66 -15.89
CA LYS A 57 -21.28 -16.44 -17.11
C LYS A 57 -20.75 -17.29 -18.27
N ALA A 58 -21.16 -18.52 -18.34
CA ALA A 58 -20.69 -19.49 -19.34
C ALA A 58 -20.87 -19.03 -20.79
N LYS A 59 -21.90 -18.21 -21.08
CA LYS A 59 -22.19 -17.68 -22.42
C LYS A 59 -21.27 -16.52 -22.86
N ASN A 60 -20.22 -16.19 -22.09
CA ASN A 60 -19.25 -15.18 -22.47
C ASN A 60 -18.25 -15.74 -23.49
N LYS A 61 -18.60 -15.68 -24.78
CA LYS A 61 -17.75 -16.20 -25.87
C LYS A 61 -16.33 -15.54 -25.89
N LYS A 62 -16.21 -14.25 -25.52
CA LYS A 62 -14.90 -13.59 -25.45
C LYS A 62 -14.02 -14.15 -24.35
N ALA A 63 -14.60 -14.50 -23.22
CA ALA A 63 -13.87 -15.17 -22.15
C ALA A 63 -13.49 -16.61 -22.53
N LEU A 64 -14.33 -17.31 -23.30
CA LEU A 64 -14.03 -18.65 -23.79
C LEU A 64 -12.82 -18.62 -24.73
N THR A 65 -12.83 -17.79 -25.77
CA THR A 65 -11.68 -17.65 -26.68
C THR A 65 -10.40 -17.22 -25.94
N LEU A 66 -10.55 -16.33 -24.97
CA LEU A 66 -9.41 -15.89 -24.16
C LEU A 66 -8.86 -17.05 -23.28
N PHE A 67 -9.74 -17.88 -22.71
CA PHE A 67 -9.34 -19.08 -21.97
C PHE A 67 -8.59 -20.06 -22.88
N GLU A 68 -9.14 -20.39 -24.05
CA GLU A 68 -8.52 -21.33 -25.00
C GLU A 68 -7.11 -20.87 -25.41
N ASN A 69 -6.96 -19.61 -25.80
CA ASN A 69 -5.68 -19.05 -26.21
C ASN A 69 -4.67 -19.02 -25.04
N SER A 70 -5.12 -18.58 -23.85
CA SER A 70 -4.25 -18.52 -22.68
C SER A 70 -3.81 -19.90 -22.22
N TYR A 71 -4.71 -20.87 -22.23
CA TYR A 71 -4.42 -22.26 -21.90
C TYR A 71 -3.34 -22.85 -22.82
N GLN A 72 -3.53 -22.72 -24.14
CA GLN A 72 -2.58 -23.26 -25.12
C GLN A 72 -1.20 -22.61 -24.96
N LEU A 73 -1.14 -21.28 -24.91
CA LEU A 73 0.13 -20.56 -24.76
C LEU A 73 0.83 -20.87 -23.42
N GLY A 74 0.07 -20.97 -22.31
CA GLY A 74 0.62 -21.37 -21.02
C GLY A 74 1.19 -22.78 -21.05
N VAL A 75 0.46 -23.75 -21.64
CA VAL A 75 0.95 -25.14 -21.78
C VAL A 75 2.22 -25.19 -22.62
N GLU A 76 2.29 -24.45 -23.74
CA GLU A 76 3.48 -24.39 -24.60
C GLU A 76 4.69 -23.78 -23.87
N GLU A 77 4.48 -22.69 -23.14
CA GLU A 77 5.50 -22.01 -22.36
C GLU A 77 6.08 -22.95 -21.29
N HIS A 78 5.23 -23.59 -20.48
CA HIS A 78 5.66 -24.51 -19.41
C HIS A 78 6.39 -25.73 -19.98
N LYS A 79 5.91 -26.33 -21.06
CA LYS A 79 6.59 -27.46 -21.72
C LYS A 79 7.96 -27.05 -22.27
N SER A 80 8.08 -25.84 -22.82
CA SER A 80 9.37 -25.30 -23.25
C SER A 80 10.34 -25.10 -22.08
N ASN A 81 9.84 -24.54 -20.97
CA ASN A 81 10.62 -24.34 -19.74
C ASN A 81 11.08 -25.67 -19.14
N ILE A 82 10.21 -26.68 -19.07
CA ILE A 82 10.56 -28.02 -18.61
C ILE A 82 11.71 -28.57 -19.43
N LYS A 83 11.61 -28.53 -20.76
CA LYS A 83 12.68 -29.00 -21.65
C LYS A 83 14.01 -28.29 -21.38
N ASN A 84 13.97 -26.98 -21.14
CA ASN A 84 15.15 -26.20 -20.81
C ASN A 84 15.72 -26.56 -19.42
N PHE A 85 14.85 -26.76 -18.42
CA PHE A 85 15.31 -27.09 -17.07
C PHE A 85 15.83 -28.52 -16.94
N GLU A 86 15.35 -29.46 -17.76
CA GLU A 86 15.88 -30.84 -17.83
C GLU A 86 17.34 -30.90 -18.26
N THR A 87 17.83 -29.90 -19.02
CA THR A 87 19.24 -29.83 -19.41
C THR A 87 20.19 -29.43 -18.28
N ILE A 88 19.65 -28.95 -17.14
CA ILE A 88 20.46 -28.58 -15.99
C ILE A 88 20.97 -29.87 -15.29
N GLU A 89 22.29 -29.99 -15.13
CA GLU A 89 22.90 -31.20 -14.58
C GLU A 89 22.75 -31.28 -13.04
N ASP A 90 22.75 -30.13 -12.34
CA ASP A 90 22.69 -30.10 -10.88
C ASP A 90 21.24 -30.16 -10.34
N GLY A 91 21.13 -30.30 -9.01
CA GLY A 91 19.87 -30.44 -8.31
C GLY A 91 18.98 -29.18 -8.36
N SER A 92 19.49 -28.04 -8.83
CA SER A 92 18.71 -26.77 -8.91
C SER A 92 17.55 -26.85 -9.91
N LYS A 93 17.57 -27.86 -10.78
CA LYS A 93 16.46 -28.13 -11.70
C LYS A 93 15.17 -28.57 -11.00
N TRP A 94 15.25 -29.29 -9.88
CA TRP A 94 14.09 -29.92 -9.28
C TRP A 94 13.04 -28.94 -8.78
N PRO A 95 13.38 -27.88 -8.03
CA PRO A 95 12.39 -26.83 -7.69
C PRO A 95 11.79 -26.15 -8.92
N LYS A 96 12.58 -25.88 -9.96
CA LYS A 96 12.13 -25.26 -11.20
C LYS A 96 11.13 -26.15 -11.94
N LEU A 97 11.48 -27.42 -12.14
CA LEU A 97 10.60 -28.42 -12.76
C LEU A 97 9.30 -28.59 -11.95
N PHE A 98 9.38 -28.59 -10.62
CA PHE A 98 8.19 -28.69 -9.79
C PHE A 98 7.21 -27.55 -10.07
N TYR A 99 7.68 -26.30 -10.15
CA TYR A 99 6.82 -25.15 -10.41
C TYR A 99 6.19 -25.21 -11.81
N GLU A 100 6.93 -25.64 -12.82
CA GLU A 100 6.38 -25.78 -14.19
C GLU A 100 5.32 -26.89 -14.26
N TYR A 101 5.59 -28.08 -13.70
CA TYR A 101 4.59 -29.15 -13.66
C TYR A 101 3.37 -28.79 -12.81
N ASN A 102 3.57 -28.04 -11.71
CA ASN A 102 2.46 -27.57 -10.89
C ASN A 102 1.59 -26.54 -11.65
N ALA A 103 2.19 -25.66 -12.45
CA ALA A 103 1.46 -24.74 -13.31
C ALA A 103 0.65 -25.50 -14.38
N LEU A 104 1.25 -26.49 -15.03
CA LEU A 104 0.55 -27.37 -15.97
C LEU A 104 -0.63 -28.11 -15.32
N GLN A 105 -0.45 -28.63 -14.08
CA GLN A 105 -1.53 -29.27 -13.33
C GLN A 105 -2.66 -28.30 -13.05
N ASN A 106 -2.34 -27.07 -12.60
CA ASN A 106 -3.36 -26.04 -12.33
C ASN A 106 -4.15 -25.69 -13.58
N LEU A 107 -3.48 -25.55 -14.74
CA LEU A 107 -4.17 -25.32 -16.03
C LEU A 107 -5.09 -26.50 -16.37
N SER A 108 -4.62 -27.74 -16.21
CA SER A 108 -5.41 -28.95 -16.44
C SER A 108 -6.62 -29.03 -15.52
N ASP A 109 -6.49 -28.70 -14.23
CA ASP A 109 -7.58 -28.67 -13.26
C ASP A 109 -8.63 -27.61 -13.64
N GLU A 110 -8.20 -26.43 -14.08
CA GLU A 110 -9.14 -25.42 -14.59
C GLU A 110 -9.89 -25.89 -15.81
N LEU A 111 -9.24 -26.56 -16.77
CA LEU A 111 -9.88 -27.15 -17.94
C LEU A 111 -10.90 -28.22 -17.55
N VAL A 112 -10.53 -29.14 -16.63
CA VAL A 112 -11.44 -30.19 -16.11
C VAL A 112 -12.69 -29.56 -15.50
N SER A 113 -12.52 -28.49 -14.71
CA SER A 113 -13.65 -27.81 -14.06
C SER A 113 -14.58 -27.09 -15.04
N LEU A 114 -14.04 -26.61 -16.18
CA LEU A 114 -14.82 -25.86 -17.18
C LEU A 114 -15.53 -26.75 -18.20
N LYS A 115 -14.95 -27.88 -18.62
CA LYS A 115 -15.51 -28.77 -19.65
C LYS A 115 -17.00 -29.07 -19.46
N PRO A 116 -17.49 -29.51 -18.28
CA PRO A 116 -18.92 -29.81 -18.09
C PRO A 116 -19.80 -28.57 -18.21
N ILE A 117 -19.36 -27.42 -17.69
CA ILE A 117 -20.10 -26.15 -17.74
C ILE A 117 -20.28 -25.69 -19.18
N ILE A 118 -19.21 -25.67 -19.95
CA ILE A 118 -19.22 -25.23 -21.36
C ILE A 118 -20.04 -26.18 -22.22
N LYS A 119 -19.93 -27.49 -22.00
CA LYS A 119 -20.71 -28.50 -22.73
C LYS A 119 -22.21 -28.34 -22.51
N VAL A 120 -22.65 -28.08 -21.28
CA VAL A 120 -24.09 -27.93 -20.94
C VAL A 120 -24.62 -26.60 -21.48
N GLU A 121 -23.94 -25.49 -21.18
CA GLU A 121 -24.44 -24.13 -21.41
C GLU A 121 -24.28 -23.66 -22.86
N LEU A 122 -23.22 -24.08 -23.56
CA LEU A 122 -22.92 -23.67 -24.93
C LEU A 122 -23.10 -24.78 -25.96
N LYS A 123 -23.35 -26.02 -25.52
CA LYS A 123 -23.33 -27.23 -26.37
C LYS A 123 -22.03 -27.32 -27.18
N TYR A 124 -20.94 -26.83 -26.60
CA TYR A 124 -19.62 -26.78 -27.18
C TYR A 124 -18.68 -27.75 -26.50
N ASN A 125 -17.97 -28.57 -27.24
CA ASN A 125 -16.98 -29.46 -26.71
C ASN A 125 -15.62 -28.75 -26.69
N LEU A 126 -15.11 -28.48 -25.49
CA LEU A 126 -13.83 -27.80 -25.31
C LEU A 126 -12.70 -28.81 -25.58
N ASP A 127 -12.18 -28.81 -26.83
CA ASP A 127 -11.17 -29.74 -27.27
C ASP A 127 -9.76 -29.15 -27.09
N LEU A 128 -9.28 -29.17 -25.85
CA LEU A 128 -7.94 -28.77 -25.47
C LEU A 128 -7.19 -29.98 -24.88
N PRO A 129 -5.86 -30.07 -25.08
CA PRO A 129 -5.06 -31.17 -24.56
C PRO A 129 -5.12 -31.18 -23.04
N LEU A 130 -5.55 -32.31 -22.50
CA LEU A 130 -5.66 -32.55 -21.06
C LEU A 130 -4.67 -33.63 -20.67
N GLN A 131 -3.83 -33.32 -19.69
CA GLN A 131 -2.85 -34.25 -19.12
C GLN A 131 -2.81 -34.10 -17.60
N ASP A 132 -2.69 -35.20 -16.89
CA ASP A 132 -2.46 -35.25 -15.44
C ASP A 132 -0.96 -35.31 -15.18
N TYR A 133 -0.46 -34.42 -14.35
CA TYR A 133 0.94 -34.29 -13.99
C TYR A 133 1.22 -34.67 -12.52
N ASN A 134 0.26 -35.28 -11.85
CA ASN A 134 0.41 -35.66 -10.43
C ASN A 134 1.54 -36.70 -10.21
N GLU A 135 1.77 -37.59 -11.17
CA GLU A 135 2.86 -38.56 -11.09
C GLU A 135 4.22 -37.87 -11.09
N GLU A 136 4.44 -36.92 -12.03
CA GLU A 136 5.66 -36.13 -12.13
C GLU A 136 5.85 -35.26 -10.87
N LEU A 137 4.79 -34.61 -10.40
CA LEU A 137 4.82 -33.81 -9.18
C LEU A 137 5.19 -34.64 -7.95
N ASN A 138 4.62 -35.84 -7.80
CA ASN A 138 4.94 -36.73 -6.69
C ASN A 138 6.39 -37.21 -6.73
N ARG A 139 6.94 -37.46 -7.92
CA ARG A 139 8.32 -37.85 -8.13
C ARG A 139 9.32 -36.70 -7.84
N ILE A 140 8.98 -35.47 -8.29
CA ILE A 140 9.90 -34.32 -8.26
C ILE A 140 9.88 -33.63 -6.88
N ARG A 141 8.75 -33.60 -6.22
CA ARG A 141 8.57 -32.91 -4.93
C ARG A 141 9.61 -33.28 -3.87
N PRO A 142 9.87 -34.56 -3.59
CA PRO A 142 10.93 -34.93 -2.63
C PRO A 142 12.33 -34.55 -3.10
N LEU A 143 12.60 -34.55 -4.41
CA LEU A 143 13.89 -34.13 -4.96
C LEU A 143 14.10 -32.61 -4.80
N ALA A 144 13.06 -31.83 -4.97
CA ALA A 144 13.09 -30.38 -4.71
C ALA A 144 13.31 -30.08 -3.22
N ALA A 145 12.66 -30.87 -2.33
CA ALA A 145 12.89 -30.75 -0.90
C ALA A 145 14.33 -31.09 -0.52
N ASP A 146 14.89 -32.17 -1.09
CA ASP A 146 16.27 -32.60 -0.83
C ASP A 146 17.30 -31.58 -1.32
N TYR A 147 17.09 -31.01 -2.48
CA TYR A 147 17.93 -29.91 -2.97
C TYR A 147 18.00 -28.74 -1.98
N HIS A 148 16.87 -28.26 -1.53
CA HIS A 148 16.84 -27.15 -0.56
C HIS A 148 17.41 -27.55 0.80
N TYR A 149 17.17 -28.76 1.24
CA TYR A 149 17.76 -29.29 2.49
C TYR A 149 19.28 -29.32 2.42
N THR A 150 19.84 -29.86 1.35
CA THR A 150 21.28 -29.93 1.12
C THR A 150 21.91 -28.54 1.03
N ARG A 151 21.30 -27.64 0.29
CA ARG A 151 21.73 -26.23 0.24
C ARG A 151 21.69 -25.56 1.62
N GLY A 152 20.67 -25.89 2.43
CA GLY A 152 20.58 -25.43 3.81
C GLY A 152 21.78 -25.89 4.66
N LEU A 153 22.20 -27.15 4.54
CA LEU A 153 23.37 -27.69 5.22
C LEU A 153 24.66 -26.98 4.78
N GLU A 154 24.87 -26.79 3.48
CA GLU A 154 26.00 -26.06 2.92
C GLU A 154 26.10 -24.63 3.49
N TYR A 155 25.02 -23.88 3.46
CA TYR A 155 24.99 -22.51 4.02
C TYR A 155 25.26 -22.48 5.53
N ARG A 156 24.79 -23.49 6.29
CA ARG A 156 24.97 -23.59 7.74
C ARG A 156 26.42 -23.76 8.14
N GLU A 157 27.28 -24.40 7.32
CA GLU A 157 28.71 -24.55 7.58
C GLU A 157 29.44 -23.20 7.64
N HIS A 158 28.93 -22.16 6.97
CA HIS A 158 29.54 -20.84 6.96
C HIS A 158 29.08 -20.00 8.15
N LYS A 159 30.05 -19.50 8.93
CA LYS A 159 29.82 -18.63 10.08
C LYS A 159 29.44 -17.23 9.57
N GLY A 160 28.31 -16.72 10.00
CA GLY A 160 27.84 -15.37 9.66
C GLY A 160 26.32 -15.29 9.52
N LYS A 161 25.73 -14.18 9.95
CA LYS A 161 24.26 -14.04 9.99
C LYS A 161 23.60 -14.19 8.62
N GLU A 162 24.23 -13.69 7.56
CA GLU A 162 23.67 -13.82 6.20
C GLU A 162 23.71 -15.27 5.68
N SER A 163 24.75 -16.02 5.98
CA SER A 163 24.81 -17.46 5.65
C SER A 163 23.76 -18.25 6.43
N GLN A 164 23.64 -17.99 7.75
CA GLN A 164 22.62 -18.62 8.59
C GLN A 164 21.19 -18.24 8.12
N LYS A 165 20.98 -17.03 7.64
CA LYS A 165 19.71 -16.58 7.06
C LYS A 165 19.40 -17.33 5.74
N SER A 166 20.42 -17.56 4.92
CA SER A 166 20.28 -18.35 3.69
C SER A 166 19.97 -19.81 4.01
N ALA A 167 20.63 -20.38 5.04
CA ALA A 167 20.35 -21.72 5.54
C ALA A 167 18.90 -21.85 6.03
N ALA A 168 18.46 -20.93 6.88
CA ALA A 168 17.08 -20.92 7.38
C ALA A 168 16.05 -20.86 6.24
N LYS A 169 16.26 -19.98 5.26
CA LYS A 169 15.38 -19.91 4.08
C LYS A 169 15.36 -21.21 3.30
N ALA A 170 16.51 -21.86 3.13
CA ALA A 170 16.60 -23.13 2.42
C ALA A 170 15.86 -24.25 3.17
N PHE A 171 16.05 -24.38 4.49
CA PHE A 171 15.30 -25.36 5.29
C PHE A 171 13.79 -25.10 5.29
N LYS A 172 13.37 -23.82 5.32
CA LYS A 172 11.96 -23.44 5.18
C LYS A 172 11.39 -23.86 3.81
N SER A 173 12.17 -23.66 2.74
CA SER A 173 11.78 -24.08 1.39
C SER A 173 11.65 -25.62 1.29
N ALA A 174 12.56 -26.38 1.91
CA ALA A 174 12.44 -27.84 1.96
C ALA A 174 11.12 -28.28 2.58
N GLN A 175 10.68 -27.64 3.68
CA GLN A 175 9.39 -27.91 4.33
C GLN A 175 8.17 -27.49 3.50
N GLN A 176 8.31 -26.50 2.62
CA GLN A 176 7.23 -26.10 1.71
C GLN A 176 6.95 -27.16 0.65
N PHE A 177 8.02 -27.86 0.17
CA PHE A 177 7.86 -28.98 -0.74
C PHE A 177 7.35 -30.23 -0.02
N VAL A 178 7.96 -30.59 1.09
CA VAL A 178 7.56 -31.76 1.89
C VAL A 178 7.47 -31.36 3.36
N PRO A 179 6.26 -31.28 3.94
CA PRO A 179 6.09 -31.00 5.35
C PRO A 179 6.87 -31.99 6.23
N LYS A 180 7.60 -31.47 7.22
CA LYS A 180 8.43 -32.27 8.13
C LYS A 180 9.54 -33.06 7.42
N TYR A 181 10.08 -32.51 6.33
CA TYR A 181 11.18 -33.15 5.59
C TYR A 181 12.42 -33.29 6.47
N LYS A 182 12.84 -34.53 6.77
CA LYS A 182 13.95 -34.83 7.68
C LYS A 182 13.85 -34.00 8.98
N ASN A 183 14.93 -33.41 9.44
CA ASN A 183 15.01 -32.48 10.58
C ASN A 183 15.09 -31.01 10.13
N SER A 184 14.50 -30.68 8.97
CA SER A 184 14.53 -29.31 8.41
C SER A 184 13.85 -28.26 9.31
N LYS A 185 12.91 -28.70 10.15
CA LYS A 185 12.25 -27.77 11.10
C LYS A 185 13.19 -27.35 12.22
N GLU A 186 13.87 -28.30 12.83
CA GLU A 186 14.83 -28.07 13.89
C GLU A 186 15.99 -27.21 13.38
N LEU A 187 16.52 -27.55 12.20
CA LEU A 187 17.60 -26.80 11.54
C LEU A 187 17.17 -25.39 11.14
N TYR A 188 15.91 -25.23 10.70
CA TYR A 188 15.35 -23.90 10.45
C TYR A 188 15.30 -23.05 11.72
N ASP A 189 14.79 -23.60 12.82
CA ASP A 189 14.68 -22.87 14.08
C ASP A 189 16.07 -22.48 14.62
N GLU A 190 17.05 -23.39 14.56
CA GLU A 190 18.44 -23.13 14.93
C GLU A 190 19.10 -22.05 14.09
N THR A 191 19.04 -22.19 12.76
CA THR A 191 19.68 -21.24 11.84
C THR A 191 18.95 -19.89 11.82
N ARG A 192 17.63 -19.87 12.01
CA ARG A 192 16.87 -18.64 12.17
C ARG A 192 17.30 -17.88 13.42
N ALA A 193 17.44 -18.57 14.55
CA ALA A 193 17.94 -17.96 15.80
C ALA A 193 19.34 -17.37 15.60
N ALA A 194 20.25 -18.13 14.98
CA ALA A 194 21.61 -17.67 14.67
C ALA A 194 21.65 -16.50 13.67
N ALA A 195 20.69 -16.41 12.75
CA ALA A 195 20.57 -15.34 11.76
C ALA A 195 19.88 -14.09 12.30
N THR A 196 19.13 -14.20 13.40
CA THR A 196 18.35 -13.09 13.94
C THR A 196 19.28 -11.96 14.41
N ILE A 197 18.98 -10.74 13.95
CA ILE A 197 19.63 -9.52 14.40
C ILE A 197 18.82 -8.97 15.58
N THR A 198 19.49 -8.78 16.71
CA THR A 198 18.91 -8.17 17.88
C THR A 198 19.21 -6.68 17.89
N LEU A 199 18.16 -5.84 17.74
CA LEU A 199 18.25 -4.38 17.69
C LEU A 199 17.78 -3.78 19.01
N LEU A 200 18.67 -3.11 19.71
CA LEU A 200 18.34 -2.31 20.90
C LEU A 200 17.91 -0.89 20.47
N ILE A 201 16.71 -0.50 20.82
CA ILE A 201 16.21 0.86 20.59
C ILE A 201 16.47 1.71 21.85
N ARG A 202 17.34 2.72 21.70
CA ARG A 202 17.59 3.70 22.75
C ARG A 202 16.41 4.69 22.88
N PRO A 203 16.25 5.34 24.05
CA PRO A 203 15.38 6.50 24.15
C PRO A 203 15.76 7.56 23.12
N PHE A 204 14.80 7.99 22.30
CA PHE A 204 15.04 9.04 21.31
C PHE A 204 15.17 10.40 22.00
N LYS A 205 16.06 11.27 21.51
CA LYS A 205 16.21 12.63 21.97
C LYS A 205 15.16 13.53 21.32
N GLY A 206 14.61 14.50 22.05
CA GLY A 206 13.64 15.48 21.55
C GLY A 206 12.39 15.61 22.41
N ASN A 207 11.29 16.08 21.83
CA ASN A 207 10.01 16.22 22.53
C ASN A 207 9.52 14.85 23.01
N ARG A 208 9.42 14.67 24.32
CA ARG A 208 9.17 13.37 24.98
C ARG A 208 7.91 12.67 24.45
N ASN A 209 6.83 13.41 24.27
CA ASN A 209 5.56 12.82 23.83
C ASN A 209 5.65 12.33 22.37
N LEU A 210 6.24 13.14 21.50
CA LEU A 210 6.41 12.80 20.08
C LEU A 210 7.38 11.63 19.89
N VAL A 211 8.53 11.63 20.56
CA VAL A 211 9.52 10.55 20.41
C VAL A 211 9.00 9.22 20.97
N ASN A 212 8.21 9.24 22.04
CA ASN A 212 7.54 8.05 22.55
C ASN A 212 6.50 7.54 21.55
N TYR A 213 5.66 8.43 21.00
CA TYR A 213 4.69 8.08 19.98
C TYR A 213 5.35 7.44 18.74
N ILE A 214 6.41 8.05 18.20
CA ILE A 214 7.16 7.51 17.06
C ILE A 214 7.71 6.11 17.38
N ARG A 215 8.34 5.95 18.55
CA ARG A 215 8.87 4.66 18.98
C ARG A 215 7.76 3.60 19.06
N ASP A 216 6.62 3.94 19.64
CA ASP A 216 5.51 3.02 19.83
C ASP A 216 4.89 2.62 18.47
N GLN A 217 4.78 3.55 17.51
CA GLN A 217 4.38 3.24 16.13
C GLN A 217 5.37 2.31 15.43
N MET A 218 6.68 2.50 15.62
CA MET A 218 7.69 1.59 15.09
C MET A 218 7.53 0.17 15.65
N MET A 219 7.22 0.04 16.95
CA MET A 219 6.97 -1.25 17.59
C MET A 219 5.71 -1.92 17.05
N MET A 220 4.60 -1.18 16.92
CA MET A 220 3.36 -1.70 16.34
C MET A 220 3.54 -2.18 14.89
N THR A 221 4.30 -1.43 14.08
CA THR A 221 4.60 -1.82 12.70
C THR A 221 5.41 -3.10 12.64
N GLN A 222 6.31 -3.34 13.60
CA GLN A 222 7.07 -4.59 13.67
C GLN A 222 6.18 -5.79 13.98
N THR A 223 5.24 -5.65 14.92
CA THR A 223 4.31 -6.76 15.27
C THR A 223 3.40 -7.12 14.09
N ASN A 224 3.04 -6.16 13.27
CA ASN A 224 2.20 -6.35 12.08
C ASN A 224 2.98 -6.85 10.84
N THR A 225 4.29 -6.56 10.78
CA THR A 225 5.17 -6.96 9.68
C THR A 225 6.19 -7.96 10.24
N SER A 226 5.86 -9.25 10.20
CA SER A 226 6.74 -10.33 10.67
C SER A 226 8.10 -10.27 9.98
N LYS A 227 9.07 -9.61 10.58
CA LYS A 227 10.47 -9.62 10.15
C LYS A 227 11.15 -10.81 10.79
N GLU A 228 11.17 -11.90 10.05
CA GLU A 228 11.59 -13.23 10.46
C GLU A 228 12.97 -13.28 11.15
N PHE A 229 13.86 -12.33 10.83
CA PHE A 229 15.25 -12.28 11.29
C PHE A 229 15.58 -10.99 12.06
N LEU A 230 14.59 -10.35 12.65
CA LEU A 230 14.79 -9.14 13.47
C LEU A 230 14.08 -9.31 14.80
N GLN A 231 14.83 -9.14 15.89
CA GLN A 231 14.32 -9.03 17.26
C GLN A 231 14.60 -7.63 17.75
N ILE A 232 13.59 -6.93 18.30
CA ILE A 232 13.79 -5.63 18.93
C ILE A 232 13.75 -5.79 20.44
N ILE A 233 14.74 -5.22 21.11
CA ILE A 233 14.78 -5.06 22.58
C ILE A 233 14.39 -3.62 22.91
N THR A 234 13.38 -3.46 23.74
CA THR A 234 12.96 -2.17 24.27
C THR A 234 13.67 -1.82 25.59
N ARG A 235 13.57 -0.56 26.01
CA ARG A 235 14.08 -0.12 27.31
C ARG A 235 13.50 -0.92 28.48
N ASP A 236 12.22 -1.24 28.45
CA ASP A 236 11.55 -1.95 29.54
C ASP A 236 12.07 -3.39 29.65
N GLN A 237 12.24 -4.07 28.51
CA GLN A 237 12.89 -5.38 28.45
C GLN A 237 14.37 -5.31 28.88
N LEU A 238 15.07 -4.25 28.47
CA LEU A 238 16.45 -4.03 28.90
C LEU A 238 16.55 -3.86 30.40
N SER A 239 15.66 -3.06 31.04
CA SER A 239 15.66 -2.88 32.52
C SER A 239 15.44 -4.20 33.23
N THR A 240 14.58 -5.05 32.75
CA THR A 240 14.35 -6.41 33.27
C THR A 240 15.61 -7.27 33.15
N ILE A 241 16.24 -7.31 31.97
CA ILE A 241 17.48 -8.06 31.73
C ILE A 241 18.61 -7.59 32.69
N LEU A 242 18.79 -6.28 32.82
CA LEU A 242 19.81 -5.72 33.72
C LEU A 242 19.54 -6.04 35.19
N HIS A 243 18.27 -6.03 35.59
CA HIS A 243 17.85 -6.40 36.93
C HIS A 243 18.12 -7.88 37.22
N GLU A 244 17.73 -8.78 36.30
CA GLU A 244 17.93 -10.22 36.42
C GLU A 244 19.42 -10.58 36.47
N GLN A 245 20.28 -9.83 35.78
CA GLN A 245 21.72 -10.02 35.80
C GLN A 245 22.43 -9.36 37.02
N GLY A 246 21.69 -8.74 37.93
CA GLY A 246 22.25 -8.07 39.11
C GLY A 246 23.09 -6.81 38.83
N LEU A 247 23.02 -6.28 37.62
CA LEU A 247 23.89 -5.21 37.11
C LEU A 247 23.35 -3.79 37.44
N VAL A 248 22.15 -3.67 37.99
CA VAL A 248 21.53 -2.38 38.32
C VAL A 248 22.35 -1.60 39.37
N GLN A 249 23.13 -2.31 40.20
CA GLN A 249 23.98 -1.70 41.24
C GLN A 249 25.41 -1.35 40.76
N SER A 250 25.79 -1.75 39.58
CA SER A 250 27.18 -1.63 39.08
C SER A 250 27.52 -0.25 38.47
N GLY A 251 26.63 0.77 38.59
CA GLY A 251 26.90 2.11 38.09
C GLY A 251 26.93 2.25 36.56
N ILE A 252 26.44 1.25 35.85
CA ILE A 252 26.27 1.31 34.39
C ILE A 252 25.22 2.38 34.09
N THR A 253 25.70 3.55 33.72
CA THR A 253 24.84 4.67 33.34
C THR A 253 24.36 4.55 31.90
N GLU A 254 23.24 5.17 31.59
CA GLU A 254 22.71 5.27 30.21
C GLU A 254 23.75 5.82 29.18
N ASN A 255 24.88 6.34 29.65
CA ASN A 255 25.93 6.90 28.81
C ASN A 255 26.87 5.83 28.22
N ASN A 256 26.94 4.62 28.80
CA ASN A 256 27.83 3.55 28.33
C ASN A 256 27.10 2.52 27.46
N TYR A 257 26.58 2.96 26.33
CA TYR A 257 25.65 2.19 25.49
C TYR A 257 26.26 0.96 24.82
N MET A 258 27.56 0.95 24.62
CA MET A 258 28.24 -0.22 24.03
C MET A 258 28.27 -1.37 25.04
N GLU A 259 28.55 -1.09 26.30
CA GLU A 259 28.47 -2.09 27.39
C GLU A 259 27.05 -2.59 27.57
N VAL A 260 26.07 -1.68 27.60
CA VAL A 260 24.65 -2.01 27.71
C VAL A 260 24.19 -2.88 26.53
N GLY A 261 24.66 -2.58 25.32
CA GLY A 261 24.40 -3.39 24.13
C GLY A 261 24.99 -4.80 24.24
N GLN A 262 26.24 -4.91 24.70
CA GLN A 262 26.89 -6.21 24.91
C GLN A 262 26.20 -7.04 25.98
N ILE A 263 25.86 -6.41 27.12
CA ILE A 263 25.15 -7.06 28.23
C ILE A 263 23.76 -7.55 27.83
N SER A 264 23.04 -6.77 27.02
CA SER A 264 21.70 -7.15 26.52
C SER A 264 21.73 -8.18 25.41
N GLY A 265 22.92 -8.56 24.91
CA GLY A 265 23.03 -9.42 23.74
C GLY A 265 22.57 -8.79 22.44
N ALA A 266 22.52 -7.46 22.39
CA ALA A 266 22.15 -6.76 21.17
C ALA A 266 23.28 -6.79 20.13
N ASP A 267 22.95 -7.01 18.88
CA ASP A 267 23.90 -6.89 17.77
C ASP A 267 24.06 -5.43 17.31
N GLN A 268 22.97 -4.68 17.37
CA GLN A 268 22.90 -3.32 16.85
C GLN A 268 22.13 -2.39 17.79
N ILE A 269 22.47 -1.11 17.75
CA ILE A 269 21.81 -0.07 18.53
C ILE A 269 21.23 0.97 17.57
N LEU A 270 19.92 1.23 17.69
CA LEU A 270 19.23 2.36 17.05
C LEU A 270 19.20 3.56 18.00
N SER A 271 19.78 4.67 17.57
CA SER A 271 19.70 5.98 18.22
C SER A 271 19.02 6.98 17.31
N ALA A 272 18.15 7.83 17.85
CA ALA A 272 17.49 8.87 17.08
C ALA A 272 17.35 10.18 17.84
N SER A 273 17.23 11.28 17.09
CA SER A 273 17.00 12.62 17.59
C SER A 273 15.93 13.31 16.76
N LEU A 274 14.90 13.82 17.41
CA LEU A 274 13.81 14.55 16.78
C LEU A 274 13.97 16.04 17.04
N THR A 275 14.14 16.80 15.97
CA THR A 275 14.07 18.26 15.95
C THR A 275 12.70 18.69 15.49
N THR A 276 12.10 19.64 16.21
CA THR A 276 10.77 20.16 15.92
C THR A 276 10.84 21.65 15.67
N THR A 277 10.25 22.12 14.58
CA THR A 277 10.10 23.54 14.27
C THR A 277 8.62 23.87 14.21
N TYR A 278 8.25 25.01 14.81
CA TYR A 278 6.88 25.50 14.81
C TYR A 278 6.83 26.92 14.27
N ARG A 279 5.97 27.14 13.30
CA ARG A 279 5.60 28.47 12.80
C ARG A 279 4.24 28.81 13.41
N PRO A 280 4.17 29.82 14.32
CA PRO A 280 2.92 30.22 14.96
C PRO A 280 1.92 30.72 13.94
N SER A 281 0.67 30.75 14.35
CA SER A 281 -0.40 31.27 13.52
C SER A 281 -0.19 32.76 13.23
N GLU A 282 -0.17 33.11 11.96
CA GLU A 282 -0.12 34.48 11.47
C GLU A 282 -1.32 34.74 10.57
N THR A 283 -1.91 35.94 10.75
CA THR A 283 -3.02 36.42 9.89
C THR A 283 -2.54 37.66 9.15
N ILE A 284 -2.56 37.58 7.82
CA ILE A 284 -2.26 38.70 6.92
C ILE A 284 -3.61 39.22 6.38
N SER A 285 -3.85 40.53 6.47
CA SER A 285 -5.02 41.19 5.87
C SER A 285 -4.59 42.07 4.68
N ILE A 286 -5.42 42.07 3.66
CA ILE A 286 -5.38 43.04 2.56
C ILE A 286 -6.68 43.80 2.64
N GLU A 287 -6.58 45.07 3.01
CA GLU A 287 -7.73 45.89 3.34
C GLU A 287 -8.18 46.76 2.14
N ASP A 288 -9.43 47.24 2.18
CA ASP A 288 -10.03 48.18 1.23
C ASP A 288 -9.92 47.79 -0.27
N ILE A 289 -10.09 46.50 -0.56
CA ILE A 289 -10.09 46.00 -1.95
C ILE A 289 -11.42 46.44 -2.60
N LYS A 290 -11.34 47.44 -3.49
CA LYS A 290 -12.51 47.98 -4.17
C LYS A 290 -12.99 47.06 -5.28
N GLN A 291 -14.31 46.82 -5.31
CA GLN A 291 -14.99 46.03 -6.33
C GLN A 291 -16.13 46.84 -6.94
N GLU A 292 -16.26 46.80 -8.27
CA GLU A 292 -17.40 47.41 -8.96
C GLU A 292 -17.96 46.47 -10.03
N LYS A 293 -19.30 46.54 -10.22
CA LYS A 293 -19.95 45.73 -11.25
C LYS A 293 -21.23 46.43 -11.75
N LYS A 294 -21.47 46.34 -13.06
CA LYS A 294 -22.76 46.74 -13.63
C LYS A 294 -23.76 45.60 -13.47
N VAL A 295 -24.81 45.82 -12.72
CA VAL A 295 -25.87 44.82 -12.47
C VAL A 295 -27.21 45.33 -13.02
N VAL A 296 -28.04 44.39 -13.45
CA VAL A 296 -29.41 44.70 -13.86
C VAL A 296 -30.24 44.96 -12.61
N ILE A 297 -30.78 46.16 -12.48
CA ILE A 297 -31.63 46.58 -11.36
C ILE A 297 -33.11 46.38 -11.64
N ARG A 298 -33.52 46.53 -12.90
CA ARG A 298 -34.89 46.26 -13.38
C ARG A 298 -34.90 45.97 -14.87
N THR A 299 -35.97 45.35 -15.32
CA THR A 299 -36.24 45.08 -16.73
C THR A 299 -37.53 45.80 -17.09
N GLU A 300 -37.48 46.69 -18.08
CA GLU A 300 -38.63 47.41 -18.59
C GLU A 300 -39.11 46.79 -19.90
N LYS A 301 -40.39 46.57 -20.01
CA LYS A 301 -41.02 46.20 -21.30
C LYS A 301 -41.35 47.47 -22.05
N TYR A 302 -41.07 47.51 -23.31
CA TYR A 302 -41.48 48.59 -24.22
C TYR A 302 -41.90 48.00 -25.57
N VAL A 303 -42.72 48.69 -26.29
CA VAL A 303 -43.10 48.32 -27.66
C VAL A 303 -42.27 49.18 -28.60
N ASP A 304 -41.62 48.56 -29.58
CA ASP A 304 -40.80 49.25 -30.56
C ASP A 304 -41.68 49.87 -31.67
N ASP A 305 -41.08 50.62 -32.60
CA ASP A 305 -41.77 51.32 -33.70
C ASP A 305 -42.46 50.34 -34.67
N GLU A 306 -42.17 49.02 -34.61
CA GLU A 306 -42.79 47.95 -35.38
C GLU A 306 -43.92 47.23 -34.63
N GLY A 307 -44.27 47.70 -33.43
CA GLY A 307 -45.33 47.12 -32.59
C GLY A 307 -44.92 45.84 -31.82
N VAL A 308 -43.65 45.51 -31.76
CA VAL A 308 -43.16 44.30 -31.10
C VAL A 308 -42.78 44.59 -29.64
N GLU A 309 -43.30 43.78 -28.70
CA GLU A 309 -42.90 43.88 -27.29
C GLU A 309 -41.40 43.45 -27.12
N LYS A 310 -40.59 44.39 -26.65
CA LYS A 310 -39.19 44.21 -26.33
C LYS A 310 -38.90 44.47 -24.85
N THR A 311 -37.79 43.91 -24.34
CA THR A 311 -37.37 44.11 -22.96
C THR A 311 -36.05 44.86 -22.92
N LYS A 312 -35.97 45.95 -22.17
CA LYS A 312 -34.76 46.73 -21.91
C LYS A 312 -34.30 46.51 -20.48
N LYS A 313 -33.06 46.03 -20.36
CA LYS A 313 -32.40 45.80 -19.05
C LYS A 313 -31.72 47.08 -18.60
N ILE A 314 -32.23 47.70 -17.53
CA ILE A 314 -31.62 48.88 -16.92
C ILE A 314 -30.52 48.42 -15.97
N LYS A 315 -29.27 48.81 -16.25
CA LYS A 315 -28.08 48.45 -15.47
C LYS A 315 -27.64 49.66 -14.65
N LYS A 316 -27.22 49.40 -13.39
CA LYS A 316 -26.58 50.36 -12.50
C LYS A 316 -25.23 49.81 -12.04
N LYS A 317 -24.25 50.69 -11.85
CA LYS A 317 -22.98 50.31 -11.18
C LYS A 317 -23.25 50.15 -9.68
N VAL A 318 -22.80 49.08 -9.12
CA VAL A 318 -22.81 48.81 -7.68
C VAL A 318 -21.38 48.62 -7.21
N TYR A 319 -21.12 48.94 -5.95
CA TYR A 319 -19.79 48.99 -5.36
C TYR A 319 -19.77 48.18 -4.07
N ALA A 320 -18.62 47.58 -3.77
CA ALA A 320 -18.30 47.01 -2.48
C ALA A 320 -16.81 47.25 -2.18
N ALA A 321 -16.48 47.36 -0.91
CA ALA A 321 -15.13 47.31 -0.37
C ALA A 321 -15.01 46.03 0.45
N LEU A 322 -13.89 45.31 0.35
CA LEU A 322 -13.70 44.08 1.09
C LEU A 322 -12.29 44.01 1.72
N ASN A 323 -12.22 43.34 2.85
CA ASN A 323 -10.97 42.97 3.50
C ASN A 323 -10.77 41.47 3.34
N HIS A 324 -9.63 41.09 2.78
CA HIS A 324 -9.25 39.71 2.55
C HIS A 324 -8.22 39.27 3.57
N TYR A 325 -8.50 38.17 4.27
CA TYR A 325 -7.68 37.63 5.33
C TYR A 325 -7.09 36.28 4.92
N LYS A 326 -5.83 36.07 5.26
CA LYS A 326 -5.11 34.80 5.06
C LYS A 326 -4.47 34.41 6.38
N LYS A 327 -4.86 33.26 6.91
CA LYS A 327 -4.30 32.71 8.14
C LYS A 327 -3.47 31.48 7.82
N SER A 328 -2.25 31.43 8.29
CA SER A 328 -1.37 30.29 8.12
C SER A 328 -0.68 29.91 9.44
N ALA A 329 -0.41 28.63 9.61
CA ALA A 329 0.42 28.09 10.68
C ALA A 329 1.14 26.85 10.15
N GLY A 330 2.22 26.44 10.77
CA GLY A 330 2.90 25.24 10.31
C GLY A 330 3.81 24.61 11.35
N SER A 331 4.18 23.37 11.09
CA SER A 331 5.19 22.66 11.85
C SER A 331 6.04 21.79 10.93
N SER A 332 7.27 21.53 11.33
CA SER A 332 8.18 20.60 10.69
C SER A 332 8.80 19.69 11.73
N LEU A 333 8.92 18.41 11.39
CA LEU A 333 9.58 17.39 12.19
C LEU A 333 10.75 16.82 11.40
N LEU A 334 11.94 16.86 11.96
CA LEU A 334 13.13 16.24 11.40
C LEU A 334 13.63 15.16 12.37
N LEU A 335 13.47 13.90 12.00
CA LEU A 335 14.03 12.76 12.71
C LEU A 335 15.35 12.37 12.05
N THR A 336 16.44 12.48 12.81
CA THR A 336 17.75 11.95 12.41
C THR A 336 18.01 10.68 13.21
N TYR A 337 18.41 9.59 12.53
CA TYR A 337 18.67 8.32 13.17
C TYR A 337 19.95 7.68 12.67
N ARG A 338 20.53 6.81 13.52
CA ARG A 338 21.70 6.00 13.19
C ARG A 338 21.59 4.62 13.78
N ILE A 339 22.14 3.63 13.07
CA ILE A 339 22.31 2.26 13.55
C ILE A 339 23.81 2.01 13.69
N THR A 340 24.22 1.53 14.86
CA THR A 340 25.62 1.24 15.21
C THR A 340 25.75 -0.25 15.54
N ASP A 341 26.77 -0.90 15.05
CA ASP A 341 27.14 -2.28 15.42
C ASP A 341 27.73 -2.28 16.84
N VAL A 342 27.19 -3.16 17.70
CA VAL A 342 27.62 -3.21 19.11
C VAL A 342 29.03 -3.75 19.28
N LYS A 343 29.43 -4.70 18.43
CA LYS A 343 30.72 -5.37 18.54
C LYS A 343 31.88 -4.50 18.09
N SER A 344 31.72 -3.82 16.96
CA SER A 344 32.78 -3.01 16.37
C SER A 344 32.69 -1.52 16.71
N GLY A 345 31.53 -1.03 17.19
CA GLY A 345 31.25 0.40 17.35
C GLY A 345 31.06 1.14 16.01
N GLN A 346 31.09 0.43 14.89
CA GLN A 346 30.99 1.04 13.57
C GLN A 346 29.56 1.50 13.29
N MET A 347 29.41 2.69 12.72
CA MET A 347 28.14 3.16 12.19
C MET A 347 27.80 2.41 10.91
N LEU A 348 26.72 1.61 10.96
CA LEU A 348 26.24 0.82 9.84
C LEU A 348 25.33 1.63 8.93
N PHE A 349 24.50 2.48 9.51
CA PHE A 349 23.52 3.26 8.78
C PHE A 349 23.19 4.58 9.48
N THR A 350 22.93 5.63 8.71
CA THR A 350 22.35 6.90 9.18
C THR A 350 21.35 7.41 8.15
N GLY A 351 20.33 8.10 8.65
CA GLY A 351 19.31 8.67 7.77
C GLY A 351 18.54 9.80 8.45
N THR A 352 17.75 10.48 7.65
CA THR A 352 16.83 11.52 8.09
C THR A 352 15.47 11.33 7.48
N VAL A 353 14.43 11.62 8.26
CA VAL A 353 13.05 11.71 7.79
C VAL A 353 12.55 13.11 8.13
N ASN A 354 12.07 13.83 7.13
CA ASN A 354 11.48 15.16 7.29
C ASN A 354 10.01 15.12 6.88
N THR A 355 9.16 15.71 7.73
CA THR A 355 7.74 15.85 7.48
C THR A 355 7.25 17.23 7.90
N ASP A 356 6.21 17.74 7.22
CA ASP A 356 5.63 19.05 7.47
C ASP A 356 4.12 18.95 7.59
N ALA A 357 3.54 19.74 8.50
CA ALA A 357 2.11 20.00 8.53
C ALA A 357 1.86 21.50 8.40
N ASN A 358 1.04 21.88 7.45
CA ASN A 358 0.68 23.27 7.20
C ASN A 358 -0.82 23.44 7.32
N PHE A 359 -1.22 24.55 7.95
CA PHE A 359 -2.58 25.04 8.00
C PHE A 359 -2.65 26.30 7.16
N PHE A 360 -3.68 26.40 6.34
CA PHE A 360 -3.96 27.58 5.56
C PHE A 360 -5.48 27.76 5.45
N HIS A 361 -5.95 28.98 5.78
CA HIS A 361 -7.34 29.35 5.67
C HIS A 361 -7.48 30.79 5.16
N GLU A 362 -8.43 31.01 4.25
CA GLU A 362 -8.74 32.32 3.70
C GLU A 362 -10.23 32.61 3.85
N TRP A 363 -10.52 33.84 4.25
CA TRP A 363 -11.90 34.39 4.31
C TRP A 363 -11.88 35.89 3.96
N ALA A 364 -13.02 36.47 3.77
CA ALA A 364 -13.13 37.90 3.57
C ALA A 364 -14.36 38.46 4.26
N THR A 365 -14.29 39.74 4.67
CA THR A 365 -15.42 40.55 5.06
C THR A 365 -15.67 41.63 4.00
N TYR A 366 -16.89 42.14 3.87
CA TYR A 366 -17.19 43.18 2.89
C TYR A 366 -18.23 44.16 3.42
N GLU A 367 -18.19 45.37 2.85
CA GLU A 367 -19.21 46.40 3.01
C GLU A 367 -19.70 46.81 1.63
N GLY A 368 -21.01 47.15 1.51
CA GLY A 368 -21.64 47.56 0.27
C GLY A 368 -22.48 46.47 -0.39
N ASP A 369 -22.60 46.50 -1.72
CA ASP A 369 -23.49 45.61 -2.48
C ASP A 369 -22.79 44.30 -2.84
N LYS A 370 -23.27 43.19 -2.30
CA LYS A 370 -22.74 41.81 -2.56
C LYS A 370 -22.64 41.49 -4.05
N ARG A 371 -23.50 42.07 -4.90
CA ARG A 371 -23.49 41.83 -6.35
C ARG A 371 -22.26 42.44 -7.06
N ALA A 372 -21.55 43.38 -6.40
CA ALA A 372 -20.31 43.95 -6.90
C ALA A 372 -19.14 42.98 -6.82
N LEU A 373 -19.20 42.01 -5.90
CA LEU A 373 -18.10 41.07 -5.67
C LEU A 373 -17.85 40.17 -6.89
N SER A 374 -16.57 39.90 -7.19
CA SER A 374 -16.16 38.87 -8.13
C SER A 374 -16.56 37.49 -7.61
N ARG A 375 -16.59 36.48 -8.49
CA ARG A 375 -16.88 35.08 -8.09
C ARG A 375 -15.94 34.60 -7.00
N GLN A 376 -14.66 34.93 -7.12
CA GLN A 376 -13.63 34.52 -6.17
C GLN A 376 -13.92 35.11 -4.77
N TYR A 377 -14.13 36.42 -4.68
CA TYR A 377 -14.43 37.07 -3.41
C TYR A 377 -15.79 36.68 -2.86
N GLY A 378 -16.77 36.45 -3.73
CA GLY A 378 -18.08 35.93 -3.35
C GLY A 378 -18.01 34.57 -2.64
N LEU A 379 -17.00 33.74 -2.94
CA LEU A 379 -16.74 32.48 -2.22
C LEU A 379 -15.98 32.69 -0.90
N LEU A 380 -15.17 33.75 -0.79
CA LEU A 380 -14.42 34.02 0.44
C LEU A 380 -15.32 34.68 1.51
N VAL A 381 -16.26 35.50 1.13
CA VAL A 381 -17.17 36.18 2.09
C VAL A 381 -18.22 35.27 2.71
N ILE A 382 -18.36 34.02 2.24
CA ILE A 382 -19.23 33.02 2.87
C ILE A 382 -18.44 32.12 3.82
N ARG A 383 -17.11 32.25 3.88
CA ARG A 383 -16.27 31.52 4.80
C ARG A 383 -16.12 32.30 6.10
N GLU A 384 -16.24 31.61 7.20
CA GLU A 384 -15.98 32.16 8.52
C GLU A 384 -14.50 32.02 8.88
N GLU A 385 -14.00 32.85 9.78
CA GLU A 385 -12.67 32.70 10.35
C GLU A 385 -12.55 31.38 11.04
N GLN A 386 -11.45 30.68 10.82
CA GLN A 386 -11.11 29.44 11.52
C GLN A 386 -9.90 29.62 12.42
N PHE A 387 -9.92 28.97 13.57
CA PHE A 387 -8.75 28.90 14.45
C PHE A 387 -7.72 27.94 13.83
N ALA A 388 -6.46 28.36 13.86
CA ALA A 388 -5.38 27.47 13.47
C ALA A 388 -5.26 26.34 14.50
N PRO A 389 -4.90 25.12 14.05
CA PRO A 389 -4.60 24.02 14.96
C PRO A 389 -3.51 24.41 15.97
N SER A 390 -3.59 23.86 17.18
CA SER A 390 -2.57 24.04 18.18
C SER A 390 -1.21 23.47 17.72
N ARG A 391 -0.14 23.90 18.39
CA ARG A 391 1.21 23.38 18.16
C ARG A 391 1.26 21.86 18.22
N SER A 392 0.59 21.27 19.21
CA SER A 392 0.56 19.82 19.42
C SER A 392 -0.19 19.10 18.28
N GLU A 393 -1.33 19.65 17.85
CA GLU A 393 -2.09 19.08 16.73
C GLU A 393 -1.31 19.13 15.41
N LEU A 394 -0.57 20.23 15.15
CA LEU A 394 0.27 20.34 13.97
C LEU A 394 1.43 19.32 14.00
N TYR A 395 2.06 19.10 15.16
CA TYR A 395 3.09 18.08 15.31
C TYR A 395 2.56 16.66 15.11
N MET A 396 1.32 16.38 15.53
CA MET A 396 0.70 15.06 15.31
C MET A 396 0.22 14.84 13.89
N LYS A 397 0.04 15.91 13.12
CA LYS A 397 -0.31 15.84 11.68
C LYS A 397 0.93 15.76 10.78
N ALA A 398 2.06 16.24 11.24
CA ALA A 398 3.33 16.12 10.55
C ALA A 398 3.93 14.72 10.68
#